data_5af2cb95a14f7e9823b93ed7bfd85bfe
#
_entry.id   5af2cb95a14f7e9823b93ed7bfd85bfe
#
_cell.length_a   1.000
_cell.length_b   1.000
_cell.length_c   1.000
_cell.angle_alpha   90.00
_cell.angle_beta   90.00
_cell.angle_gamma   90.00
#
_symmetry.space_group_name_H-M   'P 1'
#
loop_
_entity.id
_entity.type
_entity.pdbx_description
1 polymer ?
#
loop_
_entity_poly.entity_id
_entity_poly.type
_entity_poly.pdbx_seq_one_letter_code
_entity_poly.pdbx_strand_id
1 'polypeptide(L)'
;MTPCTSTHPTNPVPTYQSLGVRPIINAGGTYTTFSGSRLLDVSAKAMLEASNGYVEIDELMEAVGRRLAELTGAEWGYITNCCTSAINQVAAACIAGTDPEKIARLPDTTGMPDEVITLRTNRTGFDHAIRMAGARVIPVDSEADLRAAMNERTAMVFIVGDLEGHATIPTDRIIAIAHEYGVPCLVDAAAQRPDVPNRYLAMGADAVCYSGGKCLRGPQSSGLVLGRKDLILAAYLNAAPHGGEGRTMKVGKEEIMALLAAVEAWLLGRDHAAEWRMWEDYLATIREAVETLPSVRTAIEQPGVANVTPFMRVTWDPQVLHVTPAELHAELLSGEPRILINLREDGLQVNPYMLEDGEAEIIARRLVELMSDRPARDADPAPAAPAADVSGTWAIHLRFTRGESRHSMTLKQDGARVSGTYRSQYGWGQIEGRIDGTQVNLRVSLPYEASGTSYHYVGTVEGDTLSGTMPMGRMWQAEWTARRI
;
A
#
# COMPACT_ATOMS: atom_id res chain seq x y z
N MET A 1 33.56 -18.80 -30.24
CA MET A 1 32.13 -19.12 -30.27
C MET A 1 31.46 -18.07 -31.13
N THR A 2 30.89 -18.45 -32.25
CA THR A 2 30.20 -17.56 -33.18
C THR A 2 28.86 -17.16 -32.58
N PRO A 3 28.46 -15.88 -32.52
CA PRO A 3 27.15 -15.50 -31.99
C PRO A 3 26.05 -16.07 -32.87
N CYS A 4 25.13 -16.79 -32.24
CA CYS A 4 23.93 -17.30 -32.90
C CYS A 4 23.04 -16.11 -33.25
N THR A 5 23.05 -15.68 -34.50
CA THR A 5 22.10 -14.68 -35.02
C THR A 5 20.77 -15.35 -35.22
N SER A 6 19.86 -15.20 -34.26
CA SER A 6 18.47 -15.62 -34.42
C SER A 6 17.78 -14.74 -35.48
N THR A 7 17.40 -15.36 -36.61
CA THR A 7 16.62 -14.74 -37.69
C THR A 7 15.11 -14.79 -37.44
N HIS A 8 14.67 -14.69 -36.18
CA HIS A 8 13.25 -14.55 -35.90
C HIS A 8 12.82 -13.11 -36.22
N PRO A 9 11.69 -12.90 -36.93
CA PRO A 9 11.15 -11.57 -37.11
C PRO A 9 10.95 -10.96 -35.73
N THR A 10 11.60 -9.82 -35.47
CA THR A 10 11.46 -9.09 -34.22
C THR A 10 10.02 -8.59 -34.12
N ASN A 11 9.17 -9.30 -33.38
CA ASN A 11 7.93 -8.71 -32.94
C ASN A 11 8.26 -7.42 -32.18
N PRO A 12 7.58 -6.32 -32.46
CA PRO A 12 7.84 -5.08 -31.76
C PRO A 12 7.64 -5.31 -30.25
N VAL A 13 8.57 -4.78 -29.45
CA VAL A 13 8.46 -4.86 -27.99
C VAL A 13 7.15 -4.18 -27.57
N PRO A 14 6.30 -4.86 -26.78
CA PRO A 14 5.06 -4.26 -26.29
C PRO A 14 5.34 -2.99 -25.48
N THR A 15 4.56 -1.95 -25.72
CA THR A 15 4.61 -0.69 -24.94
C THR A 15 3.22 -0.39 -24.34
N TYR A 16 3.17 0.47 -23.33
CA TYR A 16 1.88 0.93 -22.80
C TYR A 16 0.98 1.49 -23.92
N GLN A 17 1.54 2.27 -24.83
CA GLN A 17 0.80 2.85 -25.94
C GLN A 17 0.26 1.77 -26.90
N SER A 18 1.06 0.73 -27.22
CA SER A 18 0.61 -0.38 -28.07
C SER A 18 -0.53 -1.19 -27.43
N LEU A 19 -0.66 -1.15 -26.10
CA LEU A 19 -1.71 -1.79 -25.34
C LEU A 19 -2.90 -0.84 -25.04
N GLY A 20 -2.88 0.40 -25.53
CA GLY A 20 -3.90 1.41 -25.23
C GLY A 20 -3.90 1.89 -23.77
N VAL A 21 -2.80 1.68 -23.04
CA VAL A 21 -2.64 2.14 -21.66
C VAL A 21 -2.01 3.53 -21.67
N ARG A 22 -2.71 4.50 -21.06
CA ARG A 22 -2.21 5.87 -20.98
C ARG A 22 -1.22 6.02 -19.82
N PRO A 23 -0.01 6.57 -20.03
CA PRO A 23 0.91 6.94 -18.97
C PRO A 23 0.31 7.96 -17.99
N ILE A 24 0.94 8.09 -16.84
CA ILE A 24 0.55 9.00 -15.77
C ILE A 24 1.76 9.83 -15.36
N ILE A 25 1.60 11.14 -15.28
CA ILE A 25 2.52 12.01 -14.52
C ILE A 25 2.19 11.78 -13.05
N ASN A 26 3.17 11.28 -12.29
CA ASN A 26 2.92 10.82 -10.92
C ASN A 26 3.38 11.85 -9.88
N ALA A 27 2.48 12.72 -9.46
CA ALA A 27 2.63 13.60 -8.31
C ALA A 27 1.87 13.09 -7.06
N GLY A 28 1.57 11.80 -7.00
CA GLY A 28 0.85 11.16 -5.88
C GLY A 28 1.76 10.35 -4.96
N GLY A 29 2.82 9.74 -5.51
CA GLY A 29 3.77 8.91 -4.76
C GLY A 29 3.82 7.46 -5.21
N THR A 30 4.44 6.60 -4.39
CA THR A 30 4.83 5.23 -4.75
C THR A 30 3.76 4.17 -4.41
N TYR A 31 2.52 4.42 -4.79
CA TYR A 31 1.42 3.46 -4.56
C TYR A 31 1.44 2.31 -5.56
N THR A 32 1.24 1.09 -5.09
CA THR A 32 1.18 -0.12 -5.93
C THR A 32 0.15 -0.01 -7.05
N THR A 33 -1.00 0.62 -6.79
CA THR A 33 -2.06 0.85 -7.78
C THR A 33 -1.59 1.69 -8.97
N PHE A 34 -0.56 2.51 -8.79
CA PHE A 34 0.05 3.37 -9.81
C PHE A 34 1.49 2.96 -10.14
N SER A 35 1.80 1.67 -10.01
CA SER A 35 3.06 1.04 -10.42
C SER A 35 4.27 1.31 -9.51
N GLY A 36 4.06 1.83 -8.29
CA GLY A 36 5.15 2.07 -7.33
C GLY A 36 6.08 3.19 -7.74
N SER A 37 7.39 2.96 -7.66
CA SER A 37 8.41 3.91 -8.09
C SER A 37 8.95 3.59 -9.48
N ARG A 38 9.50 4.61 -10.12
CA ARG A 38 10.27 4.46 -11.34
C ARG A 38 11.68 3.96 -11.01
N LEU A 39 12.13 2.94 -11.72
CA LEU A 39 13.46 2.36 -11.51
C LEU A 39 14.57 3.41 -11.71
N LEU A 40 15.62 3.31 -10.91
CA LEU A 40 16.91 3.97 -11.22
C LEU A 40 17.53 3.33 -12.45
N ASP A 41 18.24 4.12 -13.25
CA ASP A 41 18.97 3.61 -14.43
C ASP A 41 19.95 2.50 -14.07
N VAL A 42 20.63 2.62 -12.93
CA VAL A 42 21.57 1.58 -12.46
C VAL A 42 20.82 0.28 -12.12
N SER A 43 19.63 0.35 -11.55
CA SER A 43 18.79 -0.81 -11.26
C SER A 43 18.29 -1.47 -12.55
N ALA A 44 17.85 -0.68 -13.53
CA ALA A 44 17.43 -1.20 -14.83
C ALA A 44 18.58 -1.88 -15.58
N LYS A 45 19.79 -1.31 -15.54
CA LYS A 45 21.00 -1.93 -16.11
C LYS A 45 21.38 -3.23 -15.41
N ALA A 46 21.34 -3.26 -14.08
CA ALA A 46 21.63 -4.47 -13.31
C ALA A 46 20.62 -5.59 -13.60
N MET A 47 19.33 -5.26 -13.76
CA MET A 47 18.27 -6.19 -14.14
C MET A 47 18.55 -6.79 -15.53
N LEU A 48 18.87 -5.96 -16.51
CA LEU A 48 19.17 -6.39 -17.87
C LEU A 48 20.42 -7.28 -17.91
N GLU A 49 21.48 -6.91 -17.19
CA GLU A 49 22.71 -7.73 -17.12
C GLU A 49 22.44 -9.09 -16.50
N ALA A 50 21.71 -9.12 -15.38
CA ALA A 50 21.34 -10.38 -14.73
C ALA A 50 20.50 -11.30 -15.63
N SER A 51 19.72 -10.75 -16.57
CA SER A 51 18.91 -11.55 -17.49
C SER A 51 19.73 -12.35 -18.51
N ASN A 52 20.99 -11.97 -18.74
CA ASN A 52 21.86 -12.58 -19.75
C ASN A 52 22.58 -13.86 -19.28
N GLY A 53 22.45 -14.25 -18.01
CA GLY A 53 23.16 -15.39 -17.44
C GLY A 53 22.32 -16.26 -16.53
N TYR A 54 22.90 -17.37 -16.12
CA TYR A 54 22.35 -18.28 -15.12
C TYR A 54 23.30 -18.33 -13.93
N VAL A 55 22.74 -18.39 -12.74
CA VAL A 55 23.46 -18.52 -11.48
C VAL A 55 22.72 -19.48 -10.56
N GLU A 56 23.43 -20.07 -9.62
CA GLU A 56 22.81 -20.77 -8.52
C GLU A 56 22.26 -19.74 -7.53
N ILE A 57 20.98 -19.88 -7.18
CA ILE A 57 20.27 -18.83 -6.42
C ILE A 57 20.77 -18.73 -4.98
N ASP A 58 21.14 -19.83 -4.35
CA ASP A 58 21.68 -19.82 -2.98
C ASP A 58 23.07 -19.15 -2.95
N GLU A 59 23.93 -19.42 -3.93
CA GLU A 59 25.21 -18.73 -4.10
C GLU A 59 25.03 -17.23 -4.30
N LEU A 60 24.08 -16.83 -5.17
CA LEU A 60 23.76 -15.44 -5.40
C LEU A 60 23.27 -14.76 -4.11
N MET A 61 22.32 -15.39 -3.41
CA MET A 61 21.74 -14.79 -2.22
C MET A 61 22.74 -14.71 -1.06
N GLU A 62 23.65 -15.68 -0.95
CA GLU A 62 24.75 -15.60 0.00
C GLU A 62 25.70 -14.44 -0.30
N ALA A 63 26.08 -14.26 -1.58
CA ALA A 63 26.92 -13.15 -2.00
C ALA A 63 26.23 -11.78 -1.75
N VAL A 64 24.94 -11.68 -2.09
CA VAL A 64 24.12 -10.50 -1.81
C VAL A 64 24.01 -10.23 -0.31
N GLY A 65 23.81 -11.27 0.50
CA GLY A 65 23.73 -11.14 1.96
C GLY A 65 25.00 -10.60 2.58
N ARG A 66 26.18 -11.07 2.16
CA ARG A 66 27.48 -10.49 2.55
C ARG A 66 27.59 -9.03 2.14
N ARG A 67 27.23 -8.74 0.90
CA ARG A 67 27.32 -7.37 0.38
C ARG A 67 26.39 -6.40 1.13
N LEU A 68 25.18 -6.82 1.43
CA LEU A 68 24.24 -6.02 2.24
C LEU A 68 24.78 -5.79 3.65
N ALA A 69 25.38 -6.81 4.30
CA ALA A 69 26.02 -6.66 5.59
C ALA A 69 27.16 -5.63 5.57
N GLU A 70 28.04 -5.68 4.55
CA GLU A 70 29.12 -4.70 4.35
C GLU A 70 28.59 -3.27 4.17
N LEU A 71 27.52 -3.10 3.39
CA LEU A 71 26.94 -1.80 3.06
C LEU A 71 26.20 -1.16 4.22
N THR A 72 25.46 -1.97 4.99
CA THR A 72 24.50 -1.47 5.98
C THR A 72 24.96 -1.60 7.43
N GLY A 73 25.98 -2.39 7.68
CA GLY A 73 26.40 -2.74 9.04
C GLY A 73 25.46 -3.69 9.77
N ALA A 74 24.42 -4.22 9.12
CA ALA A 74 23.61 -5.32 9.65
C ALA A 74 24.43 -6.62 9.68
N GLU A 75 24.09 -7.56 10.55
CA GLU A 75 24.78 -8.86 10.56
C GLU A 75 24.56 -9.62 9.25
N TRP A 76 23.37 -9.51 8.65
CA TRP A 76 23.01 -10.13 7.38
C TRP A 76 21.83 -9.41 6.70
N GLY A 77 21.64 -9.70 5.42
CA GLY A 77 20.48 -9.25 4.68
C GLY A 77 20.10 -10.21 3.55
N TYR A 78 18.89 -10.11 3.04
CA TYR A 78 18.49 -10.76 1.80
C TYR A 78 17.37 -9.98 1.09
N ILE A 79 17.11 -10.37 -0.15
CA ILE A 79 16.13 -9.72 -1.03
C ILE A 79 14.93 -10.64 -1.23
N THR A 80 13.74 -10.12 -0.99
CA THR A 80 12.45 -10.78 -1.20
C THR A 80 11.73 -10.19 -2.40
N ASN A 81 10.58 -10.76 -2.80
CA ASN A 81 9.78 -10.18 -3.88
C ASN A 81 8.93 -8.97 -3.45
N CYS A 82 8.78 -8.67 -2.16
CA CYS A 82 8.20 -7.44 -1.64
C CYS A 82 8.37 -7.36 -0.11
N CYS A 83 8.15 -6.19 0.49
CA CYS A 83 8.19 -6.02 1.93
C CYS A 83 7.18 -6.92 2.66
N THR A 84 5.98 -7.11 2.09
CA THR A 84 4.96 -7.99 2.67
C THR A 84 5.41 -9.45 2.74
N SER A 85 6.16 -9.93 1.74
CA SER A 85 6.78 -11.26 1.77
C SER A 85 7.86 -11.36 2.84
N ALA A 86 8.60 -10.29 3.06
CA ALA A 86 9.56 -10.23 4.17
C ALA A 86 8.88 -10.44 5.52
N ILE A 87 7.74 -9.77 5.75
CA ILE A 87 6.94 -9.95 6.96
C ILE A 87 6.51 -11.42 7.13
N ASN A 88 5.99 -12.03 6.05
CA ASN A 88 5.58 -13.43 6.06
C ASN A 88 6.74 -14.38 6.36
N GLN A 89 7.88 -14.22 5.67
CA GLN A 89 9.03 -15.13 5.78
C GLN A 89 9.74 -14.99 7.13
N VAL A 90 9.82 -13.79 7.70
CA VAL A 90 10.36 -13.59 9.06
C VAL A 90 9.39 -14.17 10.10
N ALA A 91 8.07 -14.01 9.93
CA ALA A 91 7.10 -14.66 10.80
C ALA A 91 7.21 -16.19 10.72
N ALA A 92 7.32 -16.77 9.52
CA ALA A 92 7.53 -18.19 9.32
C ALA A 92 8.83 -18.67 10.02
N ALA A 93 9.91 -17.91 9.93
CA ALA A 93 11.17 -18.20 10.63
C ALA A 93 11.03 -18.16 12.15
N CYS A 94 10.27 -17.21 12.69
CA CYS A 94 10.01 -17.14 14.13
C CYS A 94 9.14 -18.31 14.64
N ILE A 95 8.31 -18.89 13.77
CA ILE A 95 7.43 -20.03 14.08
C ILE A 95 8.17 -21.38 13.93
N ALA A 96 8.77 -21.61 12.77
CA ALA A 96 9.33 -22.90 12.37
C ALA A 96 10.87 -22.99 12.54
N GLY A 97 11.55 -21.84 12.64
CA GLY A 97 13.01 -21.80 12.66
C GLY A 97 13.58 -22.33 11.33
N THR A 98 14.58 -23.20 11.48
CA THR A 98 15.25 -23.91 10.36
C THR A 98 14.91 -25.40 10.33
N ASP A 99 13.96 -25.85 11.14
CA ASP A 99 13.54 -27.24 11.20
C ASP A 99 12.72 -27.62 9.96
N PRO A 100 13.20 -28.51 9.10
CA PRO A 100 12.55 -28.83 7.83
C PRO A 100 11.15 -29.47 8.00
N GLU A 101 10.89 -30.19 9.11
CA GLU A 101 9.57 -30.76 9.38
C GLU A 101 8.56 -29.65 9.75
N LYS A 102 9.00 -28.68 10.55
CA LYS A 102 8.16 -27.53 10.90
C LYS A 102 7.90 -26.64 9.69
N ILE A 103 8.94 -26.36 8.89
CA ILE A 103 8.83 -25.58 7.64
C ILE A 103 7.80 -26.23 6.70
N ALA A 104 7.88 -27.54 6.52
CA ALA A 104 6.97 -28.28 5.64
C ALA A 104 5.51 -28.29 6.11
N ARG A 105 5.27 -28.07 7.41
CA ARG A 105 3.92 -28.06 7.99
C ARG A 105 3.22 -26.71 7.90
N LEU A 106 3.97 -25.61 7.80
CA LEU A 106 3.34 -24.29 7.69
C LEU A 106 2.33 -24.26 6.51
N PRO A 107 1.17 -23.64 6.67
CA PRO A 107 0.71 -22.81 7.79
C PRO A 107 0.05 -23.57 8.96
N ASP A 108 0.14 -24.90 9.06
CA ASP A 108 -0.31 -25.65 10.24
C ASP A 108 0.73 -25.49 11.37
N THR A 109 0.43 -24.61 12.31
CA THR A 109 1.29 -24.25 13.45
C THR A 109 1.03 -25.09 14.69
N THR A 110 0.30 -26.20 14.60
CA THR A 110 -0.02 -27.07 15.75
C THR A 110 1.26 -27.53 16.47
N GLY A 111 1.41 -27.15 17.74
CA GLY A 111 2.58 -27.46 18.56
C GLY A 111 3.78 -26.53 18.34
N MET A 112 3.60 -25.41 17.65
CA MET A 112 4.60 -24.36 17.44
C MET A 112 4.13 -23.04 18.05
N PRO A 113 5.04 -22.08 18.37
CA PRO A 113 4.64 -20.71 18.68
C PRO A 113 3.88 -20.11 17.49
N ASP A 114 2.72 -19.51 17.72
CA ASP A 114 1.84 -19.03 16.65
C ASP A 114 1.18 -17.68 16.94
N GLU A 115 1.66 -16.97 17.97
CA GLU A 115 1.15 -15.65 18.33
C GLU A 115 2.16 -14.57 17.95
N VAL A 116 1.68 -13.56 17.24
CA VAL A 116 2.45 -12.36 16.90
C VAL A 116 1.78 -11.15 17.55
N ILE A 117 2.50 -10.53 18.48
CA ILE A 117 1.99 -9.38 19.22
C ILE A 117 2.29 -8.10 18.43
N THR A 118 1.33 -7.18 18.37
CA THR A 118 1.50 -5.85 17.77
C THR A 118 0.65 -4.82 18.48
N LEU A 119 1.01 -3.53 18.39
CA LEU A 119 0.13 -2.47 18.87
C LEU A 119 -1.17 -2.43 18.05
N ARG A 120 -2.29 -2.18 18.69
CA ARG A 120 -3.58 -2.00 17.98
C ARG A 120 -3.51 -0.86 16.98
N THR A 121 -2.80 0.22 17.30
CA THR A 121 -2.54 1.34 16.41
C THR A 121 -1.63 1.03 15.23
N ASN A 122 -0.88 -0.08 15.29
CA ASN A 122 -0.03 -0.58 14.20
C ASN A 122 -0.73 -1.60 13.28
N ARG A 123 -1.99 -1.95 13.56
CA ARG A 123 -2.75 -2.89 12.74
C ARG A 123 -3.00 -2.32 11.35
N THR A 124 -2.69 -3.09 10.33
CA THR A 124 -2.89 -2.73 8.91
C THR A 124 -3.35 -3.93 8.11
N GLY A 125 -3.76 -3.72 6.85
CA GLY A 125 -4.08 -4.82 5.93
C GLY A 125 -2.90 -5.77 5.66
N PHE A 126 -1.68 -5.35 5.95
CA PHE A 126 -0.47 -6.18 5.81
C PHE A 126 -0.33 -7.26 6.90
N ASP A 127 -1.11 -7.19 7.98
CA ASP A 127 -1.23 -8.30 8.95
C ASP A 127 -1.60 -9.63 8.29
N HIS A 128 -2.16 -9.57 7.07
CA HIS A 128 -2.47 -10.74 6.27
C HIS A 128 -1.25 -11.61 6.04
N ALA A 129 -0.07 -11.01 5.85
CA ALA A 129 1.20 -11.73 5.66
C ALA A 129 1.55 -12.60 6.88
N ILE A 130 1.31 -12.09 8.09
CA ILE A 130 1.51 -12.82 9.34
C ILE A 130 0.55 -14.00 9.43
N ARG A 131 -0.73 -13.77 9.11
CA ARG A 131 -1.76 -14.83 9.13
C ARG A 131 -1.53 -15.91 8.06
N MET A 132 -0.92 -15.56 6.93
CA MET A 132 -0.54 -16.53 5.90
C MET A 132 0.50 -17.53 6.39
N ALA A 133 1.43 -17.11 7.26
CA ALA A 133 2.37 -18.02 7.92
C ALA A 133 1.72 -18.92 8.99
N GLY A 134 0.42 -18.78 9.23
CA GLY A 134 -0.34 -19.56 10.21
C GLY A 134 -0.47 -18.90 11.59
N ALA A 135 0.11 -17.72 11.79
CA ALA A 135 0.07 -17.04 13.07
C ALA A 135 -1.22 -16.27 13.33
N ARG A 136 -1.53 -16.08 14.60
CA ARG A 136 -2.59 -15.18 15.09
C ARG A 136 -1.98 -13.85 15.52
N VAL A 137 -2.62 -12.76 15.14
CA VAL A 137 -2.18 -11.41 15.55
C VAL A 137 -2.87 -11.03 16.86
N ILE A 138 -2.08 -10.72 17.87
CA ILE A 138 -2.52 -10.33 19.21
C ILE A 138 -2.33 -8.82 19.39
N PRO A 139 -3.39 -8.01 19.29
CA PRO A 139 -3.29 -6.56 19.45
C PRO A 139 -3.24 -6.16 20.93
N VAL A 140 -2.32 -5.26 21.25
CA VAL A 140 -2.13 -4.70 22.60
C VAL A 140 -2.20 -3.17 22.56
N ASP A 141 -2.51 -2.53 23.68
CA ASP A 141 -2.69 -1.07 23.77
C ASP A 141 -1.70 -0.38 24.72
N SER A 142 -1.10 -1.12 25.65
CA SER A 142 -0.19 -0.60 26.67
C SER A 142 0.98 -1.54 26.95
N GLU A 143 2.01 -1.04 27.65
CA GLU A 143 3.13 -1.91 28.12
C GLU A 143 2.64 -3.04 29.04
N ALA A 144 1.64 -2.79 29.87
CA ALA A 144 1.07 -3.81 30.73
C ALA A 144 0.40 -4.92 29.90
N ASP A 145 -0.34 -4.55 28.84
CA ASP A 145 -0.96 -5.52 27.93
C ASP A 145 0.10 -6.28 27.15
N LEU A 146 1.16 -5.59 26.68
CA LEU A 146 2.29 -6.22 25.97
C LEU A 146 2.95 -7.29 26.84
N ARG A 147 3.25 -6.98 28.11
CA ARG A 147 3.82 -7.93 29.06
C ARG A 147 2.86 -9.09 29.36
N ALA A 148 1.58 -8.80 29.54
CA ALA A 148 0.57 -9.81 29.83
C ALA A 148 0.30 -10.75 28.64
N ALA A 149 0.52 -10.28 27.41
CA ALA A 149 0.36 -11.08 26.19
C ALA A 149 1.55 -12.01 25.92
N MET A 150 2.73 -11.77 26.53
CA MET A 150 3.91 -12.62 26.36
C MET A 150 3.70 -13.99 27.01
N ASN A 151 3.87 -15.05 26.23
CA ASN A 151 3.71 -16.43 26.68
C ASN A 151 4.50 -17.39 25.76
N GLU A 152 4.45 -18.70 26.03
CA GLU A 152 5.17 -19.74 25.29
C GLU A 152 4.76 -19.84 23.80
N ARG A 153 3.61 -19.29 23.45
CA ARG A 153 3.12 -19.27 22.06
C ARG A 153 3.57 -18.01 21.32
N THR A 154 4.20 -17.05 21.98
CA THR A 154 4.63 -15.82 21.32
C THR A 154 5.82 -16.10 20.41
N ALA A 155 5.63 -16.00 19.11
CA ALA A 155 6.66 -16.21 18.10
C ALA A 155 7.46 -14.93 17.82
N MET A 156 6.80 -13.75 17.82
CA MET A 156 7.42 -12.50 17.39
C MET A 156 6.60 -11.30 17.89
N VAL A 157 7.28 -10.16 18.05
CA VAL A 157 6.64 -8.85 18.13
C VAL A 157 6.79 -8.15 16.76
N PHE A 158 5.68 -7.66 16.22
CA PHE A 158 5.63 -6.95 14.95
C PHE A 158 5.34 -5.47 15.15
N ILE A 159 6.17 -4.61 14.57
CA ILE A 159 6.10 -3.15 14.71
C ILE A 159 6.00 -2.54 13.32
N VAL A 160 5.02 -1.64 13.11
CA VAL A 160 4.94 -0.85 11.88
C VAL A 160 5.57 0.51 12.11
N GLY A 161 6.81 0.66 11.65
CA GLY A 161 7.61 1.87 11.83
C GLY A 161 7.00 3.10 11.17
N ASP A 162 6.27 2.93 10.06
CA ASP A 162 5.55 4.01 9.38
C ASP A 162 4.42 4.62 10.24
N LEU A 163 3.96 3.93 11.28
CA LEU A 163 2.92 4.38 12.21
C LEU A 163 3.48 4.80 13.59
N GLU A 164 4.78 4.94 13.73
CA GLU A 164 5.42 5.30 15.01
C GLU A 164 4.83 6.58 15.64
N GLY A 165 4.44 7.57 14.84
CA GLY A 165 3.77 8.80 15.31
C GLY A 165 2.40 8.58 15.95
N HIS A 166 1.80 7.39 15.80
CA HIS A 166 0.52 6.99 16.39
C HIS A 166 0.69 5.87 17.44
N ALA A 167 1.93 5.45 17.70
CA ALA A 167 2.21 4.38 18.63
C ALA A 167 1.92 4.79 20.09
N THR A 168 1.26 3.92 20.83
CA THR A 168 0.98 4.13 22.26
C THR A 168 2.18 3.77 23.16
N ILE A 169 3.16 3.02 22.61
CA ILE A 169 4.40 2.66 23.26
C ILE A 169 5.55 3.00 22.30
N PRO A 170 6.62 3.67 22.74
CA PRO A 170 7.80 3.93 21.90
C PRO A 170 8.42 2.63 21.37
N THR A 171 8.95 2.67 20.14
CA THR A 171 9.50 1.50 19.44
C THR A 171 10.63 0.83 20.20
N ASP A 172 11.59 1.60 20.72
CA ASP A 172 12.69 1.11 21.53
C ASP A 172 12.21 0.42 22.82
N ARG A 173 11.13 0.93 23.40
CA ARG A 173 10.53 0.36 24.58
C ARG A 173 9.84 -0.98 24.30
N ILE A 174 9.16 -1.10 23.16
CA ILE A 174 8.55 -2.36 22.71
C ILE A 174 9.64 -3.43 22.54
N ILE A 175 10.73 -3.08 21.84
CA ILE A 175 11.87 -3.97 21.59
C ILE A 175 12.49 -4.43 22.92
N ALA A 176 12.75 -3.50 23.83
CA ALA A 176 13.32 -3.82 25.13
C ALA A 176 12.45 -4.80 25.93
N ILE A 177 11.12 -4.58 25.95
CA ILE A 177 10.18 -5.48 26.63
C ILE A 177 10.19 -6.87 25.97
N ALA A 178 10.13 -6.96 24.64
CA ALA A 178 10.15 -8.24 23.93
C ALA A 178 11.41 -9.05 24.25
N HIS A 179 12.56 -8.39 24.31
CA HIS A 179 13.84 -9.03 24.64
C HIS A 179 13.93 -9.51 26.10
N GLU A 180 13.21 -8.89 27.05
CA GLU A 180 13.09 -9.43 28.42
C GLU A 180 12.51 -10.84 28.43
N TYR A 181 11.70 -11.19 27.42
CA TYR A 181 11.08 -12.51 27.26
C TYR A 181 11.78 -13.38 26.19
N GLY A 182 12.87 -12.90 25.59
CA GLY A 182 13.58 -13.61 24.51
C GLY A 182 12.81 -13.68 23.20
N VAL A 183 11.83 -12.79 22.98
CA VAL A 183 10.99 -12.74 21.78
C VAL A 183 11.60 -11.78 20.76
N PRO A 184 11.81 -12.22 19.49
CA PRO A 184 12.38 -11.37 18.46
C PRO A 184 11.38 -10.30 17.97
N CYS A 185 11.93 -9.17 17.48
CA CYS A 185 11.18 -8.05 16.95
C CYS A 185 11.47 -7.83 15.47
N LEU A 186 10.40 -7.75 14.66
CA LEU A 186 10.45 -7.30 13.26
C LEU A 186 9.85 -5.89 13.15
N VAL A 187 10.57 -4.97 12.49
CA VAL A 187 10.06 -3.65 12.15
C VAL A 187 9.78 -3.57 10.64
N ASP A 188 8.53 -3.26 10.29
CA ASP A 188 8.15 -2.88 8.92
C ASP A 188 8.42 -1.38 8.72
N ALA A 189 9.45 -1.07 7.95
CA ALA A 189 9.86 0.27 7.57
C ALA A 189 9.71 0.49 6.05
N ALA A 190 8.64 -0.09 5.46
CA ALA A 190 8.45 -0.19 4.01
C ALA A 190 8.60 1.12 3.24
N ALA A 191 8.20 2.27 3.80
CA ALA A 191 8.28 3.57 3.15
C ALA A 191 9.38 4.48 3.73
N GLN A 192 10.24 3.95 4.59
CA GLN A 192 11.29 4.72 5.25
C GLN A 192 12.63 4.64 4.54
N ARG A 193 13.55 5.48 4.96
CA ARG A 193 14.93 5.55 4.46
C ARG A 193 15.77 4.44 5.08
N PRO A 194 16.43 3.61 4.28
CA PRO A 194 17.35 2.59 4.79
C PRO A 194 18.75 3.19 5.05
N ASP A 195 18.80 4.29 5.79
CA ASP A 195 20.05 5.00 6.10
C ASP A 195 20.95 4.16 7.02
N VAL A 196 22.25 4.51 7.04
CA VAL A 196 23.26 3.88 7.90
C VAL A 196 23.84 4.94 8.87
N PRO A 197 23.90 4.64 10.18
CA PRO A 197 23.46 3.41 10.84
C PRO A 197 21.95 3.22 10.76
N ASN A 198 21.51 1.96 10.64
CA ASN A 198 20.09 1.64 10.59
C ASN A 198 19.42 1.96 11.92
N ARG A 199 18.39 2.81 11.88
CA ARG A 199 17.73 3.33 13.09
C ARG A 199 17.16 2.21 13.97
N TYR A 200 16.46 1.26 13.38
CA TYR A 200 15.77 0.22 14.13
C TYR A 200 16.70 -0.87 14.63
N LEU A 201 17.70 -1.25 13.84
CA LEU A 201 18.74 -2.16 14.30
C LEU A 201 19.55 -1.53 15.42
N ALA A 202 19.80 -0.21 15.39
CA ALA A 202 20.44 0.51 16.49
C ALA A 202 19.58 0.58 17.76
N MET A 203 18.24 0.49 17.66
CA MET A 203 17.32 0.33 18.80
C MET A 203 17.26 -1.10 19.32
N GLY A 204 17.88 -2.07 18.62
CA GLY A 204 17.91 -3.47 18.98
C GLY A 204 16.90 -4.36 18.24
N ALA A 205 16.20 -3.87 17.23
CA ALA A 205 15.30 -4.73 16.43
C ALA A 205 16.09 -5.91 15.82
N ASP A 206 15.51 -7.11 15.85
CA ASP A 206 16.14 -8.32 15.32
C ASP A 206 16.10 -8.36 13.79
N ALA A 207 15.08 -7.74 13.19
CA ALA A 207 14.98 -7.57 11.76
C ALA A 207 14.23 -6.28 11.41
N VAL A 208 14.54 -5.72 10.23
CA VAL A 208 13.84 -4.60 9.62
C VAL A 208 13.63 -4.87 8.15
N CYS A 209 12.48 -4.51 7.60
CA CYS A 209 12.20 -4.69 6.18
C CYS A 209 11.78 -3.39 5.47
N TYR A 210 12.13 -3.28 4.19
CA TYR A 210 11.89 -2.13 3.33
C TYR A 210 11.28 -2.57 2.00
N SER A 211 10.46 -1.72 1.39
CA SER A 211 9.96 -1.96 0.04
C SER A 211 10.96 -1.44 -0.99
N GLY A 212 11.40 -2.30 -1.91
CA GLY A 212 12.33 -1.90 -2.97
C GLY A 212 11.73 -0.91 -3.97
N GLY A 213 10.42 -1.00 -4.23
CA GLY A 213 9.69 -0.13 -5.14
C GLY A 213 9.17 1.17 -4.52
N LYS A 214 9.80 1.66 -3.46
CA LYS A 214 9.51 2.94 -2.82
C LYS A 214 10.75 3.86 -2.86
N CYS A 215 11.27 4.30 -1.72
CA CYS A 215 12.41 5.25 -1.66
C CYS A 215 13.69 4.73 -2.31
N LEU A 216 13.89 3.43 -2.35
CA LEU A 216 15.04 2.82 -3.03
C LEU A 216 14.99 2.98 -4.56
N ARG A 217 13.79 3.09 -5.16
CA ARG A 217 13.61 3.11 -6.62
C ARG A 217 14.21 1.86 -7.30
N GLY A 218 14.13 0.72 -6.62
CA GLY A 218 14.35 -0.60 -7.16
C GLY A 218 13.08 -1.16 -7.82
N PRO A 219 13.08 -2.43 -8.26
CA PRO A 219 11.89 -3.07 -8.80
C PRO A 219 10.72 -3.02 -7.80
N GLN A 220 9.50 -2.80 -8.31
CA GLN A 220 8.32 -2.84 -7.45
C GLN A 220 8.12 -4.23 -6.82
N SER A 221 8.44 -5.28 -7.57
CA SER A 221 8.50 -6.65 -7.07
C SER A 221 9.82 -6.93 -6.37
N SER A 222 10.14 -6.14 -5.34
CA SER A 222 11.31 -6.37 -4.50
C SER A 222 11.13 -5.82 -3.08
N GLY A 223 11.80 -6.44 -2.13
CA GLY A 223 11.87 -6.04 -0.72
C GLY A 223 13.25 -6.35 -0.15
N LEU A 224 13.70 -5.51 0.76
CA LEU A 224 14.97 -5.66 1.48
C LEU A 224 14.68 -6.09 2.92
N VAL A 225 15.40 -7.08 3.42
CA VAL A 225 15.39 -7.47 4.82
C VAL A 225 16.81 -7.40 5.38
N LEU A 226 16.98 -6.78 6.53
CA LEU A 226 18.25 -6.63 7.23
C LEU A 226 18.06 -7.04 8.68
N GLY A 227 19.05 -7.64 9.31
CA GLY A 227 18.97 -7.94 10.73
C GLY A 227 19.97 -8.97 11.22
N ARG A 228 19.61 -9.65 12.29
CA ARG A 228 20.37 -10.68 12.93
C ARG A 228 20.55 -11.91 12.02
N LYS A 229 21.77 -12.37 11.85
CA LYS A 229 22.12 -13.34 10.80
C LYS A 229 21.35 -14.66 10.91
N ASP A 230 21.20 -15.20 12.11
CA ASP A 230 20.48 -16.47 12.33
C ASP A 230 18.99 -16.38 11.94
N LEU A 231 18.32 -15.27 12.29
CA LEU A 231 16.93 -15.02 11.94
C LEU A 231 16.75 -14.79 10.44
N ILE A 232 17.64 -14.01 9.82
CA ILE A 232 17.57 -13.71 8.39
C ILE A 232 17.84 -14.95 7.55
N LEU A 233 18.79 -15.81 7.94
CA LEU A 233 19.02 -17.09 7.26
C LEU A 233 17.83 -18.05 7.44
N ALA A 234 17.22 -18.10 8.63
CA ALA A 234 16.01 -18.88 8.87
C ALA A 234 14.85 -18.39 7.98
N ALA A 235 14.69 -17.07 7.83
CA ALA A 235 13.68 -16.50 6.94
C ALA A 235 13.91 -16.89 5.47
N TYR A 236 15.15 -16.88 5.02
CA TYR A 236 15.51 -17.31 3.67
C TYR A 236 15.25 -18.81 3.45
N LEU A 237 15.50 -19.68 4.44
CA LEU A 237 15.18 -21.11 4.33
C LEU A 237 13.68 -21.41 4.27
N ASN A 238 12.83 -20.51 4.77
CA ASN A 238 11.37 -20.56 4.60
C ASN A 238 10.89 -19.97 3.27
N ALA A 239 11.78 -19.40 2.45
CA ALA A 239 11.48 -18.72 1.17
C ALA A 239 11.89 -19.55 -0.04
N ALA A 240 11.61 -19.05 -1.25
CA ALA A 240 12.15 -19.60 -2.49
C ALA A 240 13.69 -19.39 -2.54
N PRO A 241 14.47 -20.36 -3.07
CA PRO A 241 14.06 -21.54 -3.86
C PRO A 241 13.61 -22.75 -3.05
N HIS A 242 13.66 -22.68 -1.72
CA HIS A 242 13.31 -23.77 -0.82
C HIS A 242 11.81 -24.07 -0.83
N GLY A 243 11.41 -25.21 -0.27
CA GLY A 243 10.04 -25.73 -0.33
C GLY A 243 9.09 -25.22 0.77
N GLY A 244 9.47 -24.20 1.54
CA GLY A 244 8.68 -23.64 2.61
C GLY A 244 7.44 -22.88 2.15
N GLU A 245 6.72 -22.29 3.10
CA GLU A 245 5.50 -21.51 2.86
C GLU A 245 5.76 -20.32 1.93
N GLY A 246 6.90 -19.63 2.09
CA GLY A 246 7.33 -18.52 1.24
C GLY A 246 7.74 -18.91 -0.19
N ARG A 247 7.69 -20.22 -0.57
CA ARG A 247 8.01 -20.68 -1.95
C ARG A 247 7.14 -20.01 -3.01
N THR A 248 5.92 -19.65 -2.69
CA THR A 248 5.00 -18.97 -3.61
C THR A 248 5.39 -17.50 -3.88
N MET A 249 6.28 -16.94 -3.08
CA MET A 249 6.73 -15.54 -3.11
C MET A 249 8.13 -15.44 -3.72
N LYS A 250 8.35 -16.13 -4.84
CA LYS A 250 9.65 -16.20 -5.54
C LYS A 250 10.10 -14.81 -6.01
N VAL A 251 11.35 -14.47 -5.76
CA VAL A 251 12.07 -13.34 -6.37
C VAL A 251 13.04 -13.88 -7.44
N GLY A 252 13.16 -13.20 -8.58
CA GLY A 252 14.08 -13.57 -9.65
C GLY A 252 15.46 -12.92 -9.47
N LYS A 253 16.47 -13.49 -10.13
CA LYS A 253 17.83 -12.95 -10.13
C LYS A 253 17.89 -11.51 -10.65
N GLU A 254 16.98 -11.17 -11.56
CA GLU A 254 16.84 -9.84 -12.14
C GLU A 254 16.45 -8.80 -11.08
N GLU A 255 15.44 -9.11 -10.28
CA GLU A 255 14.98 -8.25 -9.20
C GLU A 255 16.00 -8.19 -8.05
N ILE A 256 16.66 -9.32 -7.76
CA ILE A 256 17.72 -9.39 -6.72
C ILE A 256 18.84 -8.42 -7.07
N MET A 257 19.41 -8.52 -8.27
CA MET A 257 20.52 -7.66 -8.70
C MET A 257 20.09 -6.19 -8.85
N ALA A 258 18.88 -5.94 -9.35
CA ALA A 258 18.36 -4.59 -9.50
C ALA A 258 18.12 -3.90 -8.15
N LEU A 259 17.62 -4.62 -7.14
CA LEU A 259 17.45 -4.06 -5.81
C LEU A 259 18.78 -3.85 -5.10
N LEU A 260 19.73 -4.77 -5.22
CA LEU A 260 21.07 -4.56 -4.68
C LEU A 260 21.71 -3.28 -5.27
N ALA A 261 21.62 -3.08 -6.58
CA ALA A 261 22.09 -1.87 -7.24
C ALA A 261 21.38 -0.59 -6.72
N ALA A 262 20.09 -0.68 -6.41
CA ALA A 262 19.34 0.43 -5.81
C ALA A 262 19.81 0.74 -4.38
N VAL A 263 20.12 -0.27 -3.57
CA VAL A 263 20.67 -0.10 -2.21
C VAL A 263 22.07 0.52 -2.28
N GLU A 264 22.93 0.05 -3.17
CA GLU A 264 24.25 0.65 -3.39
C GLU A 264 24.15 2.12 -3.85
N ALA A 265 23.23 2.40 -4.78
CA ALA A 265 22.98 3.77 -5.22
C ALA A 265 22.49 4.65 -4.06
N TRP A 266 21.58 4.15 -3.22
CA TRP A 266 21.09 4.89 -2.05
C TRP A 266 22.23 5.27 -1.10
N LEU A 267 23.09 4.31 -0.78
CA LEU A 267 24.12 4.50 0.25
C LEU A 267 25.40 5.17 -0.27
N LEU A 268 25.75 4.98 -1.54
CA LEU A 268 27.07 5.35 -2.08
C LEU A 268 27.01 6.29 -3.28
N GLY A 269 25.89 6.37 -3.99
CA GLY A 269 25.84 6.99 -5.32
C GLY A 269 24.89 8.18 -5.45
N ARG A 270 23.82 8.29 -4.65
CA ARG A 270 22.83 9.37 -4.77
C ARG A 270 23.26 10.60 -3.98
N ASP A 271 23.18 11.77 -4.59
CA ASP A 271 23.28 13.05 -3.90
C ASP A 271 21.90 13.45 -3.33
N HIS A 272 21.58 12.95 -2.14
CA HIS A 272 20.31 13.22 -1.49
C HIS A 272 20.05 14.72 -1.25
N ALA A 273 21.09 15.53 -1.12
CA ALA A 273 20.94 16.97 -0.96
C ALA A 273 20.58 17.65 -2.29
N ALA A 274 21.14 17.21 -3.41
CA ALA A 274 20.75 17.68 -4.73
C ALA A 274 19.33 17.25 -5.09
N GLU A 275 18.96 15.99 -4.81
CA GLU A 275 17.60 15.49 -4.99
C GLU A 275 16.58 16.31 -4.17
N TRP A 276 16.91 16.63 -2.92
CA TRP A 276 16.03 17.45 -2.08
C TRP A 276 15.78 18.83 -2.68
N ARG A 277 16.84 19.51 -3.14
CA ARG A 277 16.71 20.82 -3.82
C ARG A 277 15.87 20.72 -5.08
N MET A 278 16.07 19.68 -5.90
CA MET A 278 15.28 19.45 -7.10
C MET A 278 13.77 19.30 -6.77
N TRP A 279 13.41 18.58 -5.72
CA TRP A 279 12.00 18.46 -5.30
C TRP A 279 11.44 19.79 -4.79
N GLU A 280 12.22 20.58 -4.07
CA GLU A 280 11.83 21.94 -3.66
C GLU A 280 11.60 22.85 -4.87
N ASP A 281 12.44 22.77 -5.90
CA ASP A 281 12.30 23.52 -7.15
C ASP A 281 11.02 23.12 -7.92
N TYR A 282 10.71 21.83 -8.01
CA TYR A 282 9.46 21.35 -8.61
C TYR A 282 8.23 21.90 -7.86
N LEU A 283 8.26 21.86 -6.53
CA LEU A 283 7.18 22.41 -5.72
C LEU A 283 7.07 23.92 -5.84
N ALA A 284 8.19 24.63 -5.93
CA ALA A 284 8.22 26.08 -6.14
C ALA A 284 7.59 26.47 -7.49
N THR A 285 7.94 25.77 -8.57
CA THR A 285 7.36 25.96 -9.92
C THR A 285 5.83 25.83 -9.90
N ILE A 286 5.30 24.78 -9.25
CA ILE A 286 3.86 24.59 -9.15
C ILE A 286 3.22 25.67 -8.28
N ARG A 287 3.82 26.02 -7.14
CA ARG A 287 3.33 27.02 -6.20
C ARG A 287 3.19 28.39 -6.86
N GLU A 288 4.25 28.86 -7.53
CA GLU A 288 4.28 30.17 -8.19
C GLU A 288 3.14 30.32 -9.21
N ALA A 289 2.81 29.25 -9.92
CA ALA A 289 1.72 29.26 -10.88
C ALA A 289 0.35 29.27 -10.20
N VAL A 290 0.10 28.38 -9.22
CA VAL A 290 -1.25 28.22 -8.66
C VAL A 290 -1.61 29.37 -7.71
N GLU A 291 -0.65 30.00 -7.03
CA GLU A 291 -0.90 31.14 -6.14
C GLU A 291 -1.27 32.44 -6.89
N THR A 292 -1.19 32.47 -8.23
CA THR A 292 -1.78 33.53 -9.04
C THR A 292 -3.30 33.52 -9.06
N LEU A 293 -3.91 32.38 -8.69
CA LEU A 293 -5.36 32.21 -8.67
C LEU A 293 -5.97 32.76 -7.37
N PRO A 294 -7.18 33.33 -7.42
CA PRO A 294 -7.84 33.84 -6.22
C PRO A 294 -8.13 32.71 -5.24
N SER A 295 -7.99 32.99 -3.95
CA SER A 295 -8.20 32.06 -2.82
C SER A 295 -7.25 30.87 -2.73
N VAL A 296 -6.40 30.61 -3.71
CA VAL A 296 -5.41 29.52 -3.63
C VAL A 296 -4.34 29.85 -2.58
N ARG A 297 -4.02 28.85 -1.78
CA ARG A 297 -2.92 28.89 -0.81
C ARG A 297 -2.15 27.57 -0.88
N THR A 298 -0.84 27.66 -0.72
CA THR A 298 0.02 26.49 -0.62
C THR A 298 0.74 26.43 0.73
N ALA A 299 1.08 25.23 1.15
CA ALA A 299 1.89 24.98 2.35
C ALA A 299 2.83 23.81 2.10
N ILE A 300 4.12 23.98 2.38
CA ILE A 300 5.08 22.89 2.33
C ILE A 300 5.07 22.15 3.66
N GLU A 301 4.84 20.85 3.58
CA GLU A 301 4.84 19.92 4.70
C GLU A 301 6.12 19.10 4.66
N GLN A 302 6.84 19.04 5.79
CA GLN A 302 8.03 18.20 5.89
C GLN A 302 7.63 16.73 6.02
N PRO A 303 8.43 15.79 5.49
CA PRO A 303 8.13 14.38 5.60
C PRO A 303 8.17 13.92 7.05
N GLY A 304 7.22 13.05 7.41
CA GLY A 304 7.33 12.23 8.61
C GLY A 304 8.31 11.07 8.40
N VAL A 305 8.31 10.11 9.31
CA VAL A 305 9.21 8.93 9.23
C VAL A 305 8.95 8.06 7.99
N ALA A 306 7.72 8.06 7.47
CA ALA A 306 7.27 7.22 6.34
C ALA A 306 7.43 7.89 4.96
N ASN A 307 8.24 8.91 4.85
CA ASN A 307 8.43 9.64 3.59
C ASN A 307 9.83 10.22 3.48
N VAL A 308 10.23 10.48 2.24
CA VAL A 308 11.59 10.92 1.94
C VAL A 308 11.64 12.30 1.27
N THR A 309 10.49 12.91 0.98
CA THR A 309 10.36 14.17 0.24
C THR A 309 9.46 15.16 0.97
N PRO A 310 9.67 16.48 0.78
CA PRO A 310 8.66 17.46 1.16
C PRO A 310 7.39 17.26 0.33
N PHE A 311 6.24 17.62 0.88
CA PHE A 311 4.96 17.67 0.16
C PHE A 311 4.48 19.10 0.04
N MET A 312 3.60 19.37 -0.90
CA MET A 312 2.89 20.64 -0.96
C MET A 312 1.39 20.40 -0.89
N ARG A 313 0.73 20.99 0.11
CA ARG A 313 -0.71 21.15 0.11
C ARG A 313 -1.10 22.32 -0.76
N VAL A 314 -2.17 22.15 -1.55
CA VAL A 314 -2.80 23.19 -2.36
C VAL A 314 -4.26 23.25 -1.93
N THR A 315 -4.68 24.35 -1.33
CA THR A 315 -6.04 24.56 -0.84
C THR A 315 -6.66 25.81 -1.48
N TRP A 316 -7.96 25.83 -1.62
CA TRP A 316 -8.71 26.96 -2.19
C TRP A 316 -10.15 26.99 -1.68
N ASP A 317 -10.84 28.08 -1.94
CA ASP A 317 -12.27 28.19 -1.72
C ASP A 317 -13.05 27.71 -2.95
N PRO A 318 -13.76 26.57 -2.86
CA PRO A 318 -14.55 26.04 -3.98
C PRO A 318 -15.67 26.98 -4.47
N GLN A 319 -16.11 27.92 -3.63
CA GLN A 319 -17.12 28.94 -4.03
C GLN A 319 -16.50 30.02 -4.90
N VAL A 320 -15.20 30.29 -4.74
CA VAL A 320 -14.47 31.31 -5.54
C VAL A 320 -14.03 30.74 -6.87
N LEU A 321 -13.52 29.49 -6.88
CA LEU A 321 -12.99 28.87 -8.09
C LEU A 321 -13.98 27.92 -8.79
N HIS A 322 -15.17 27.75 -8.25
CA HIS A 322 -16.24 26.92 -8.81
C HIS A 322 -15.81 25.47 -9.12
N VAL A 323 -14.86 24.93 -8.35
CA VAL A 323 -14.39 23.55 -8.45
C VAL A 323 -14.06 22.98 -7.08
N THR A 324 -14.56 21.80 -6.79
CA THR A 324 -14.21 21.05 -5.60
C THR A 324 -12.90 20.28 -5.76
N PRO A 325 -12.20 19.94 -4.67
CA PRO A 325 -11.01 19.09 -4.73
C PRO A 325 -11.26 17.74 -5.44
N ALA A 326 -12.41 17.12 -5.20
CA ALA A 326 -12.77 15.84 -5.80
C ALA A 326 -12.98 15.94 -7.34
N GLU A 327 -13.60 17.01 -7.80
CA GLU A 327 -13.78 17.26 -9.24
C GLU A 327 -12.44 17.52 -9.91
N LEU A 328 -11.64 18.42 -9.38
CA LEU A 328 -10.32 18.73 -9.94
C LEU A 328 -9.42 17.49 -9.99
N HIS A 329 -9.41 16.68 -8.92
CA HIS A 329 -8.69 15.41 -8.90
C HIS A 329 -9.17 14.45 -10.00
N ALA A 330 -10.48 14.32 -10.19
CA ALA A 330 -11.05 13.44 -11.22
C ALA A 330 -10.71 13.93 -12.64
N GLU A 331 -10.75 15.25 -12.89
CA GLU A 331 -10.40 15.85 -14.18
C GLU A 331 -8.89 15.69 -14.48
N LEU A 332 -8.01 15.87 -13.52
CA LEU A 332 -6.57 15.61 -13.68
C LEU A 332 -6.30 14.14 -14.00
N LEU A 333 -6.96 13.22 -13.29
CA LEU A 333 -6.77 11.78 -13.45
C LEU A 333 -7.39 11.25 -14.76
N SER A 334 -8.42 11.88 -15.29
CA SER A 334 -9.05 11.51 -16.57
C SER A 334 -8.54 12.30 -17.78
N GLY A 335 -7.88 13.43 -17.55
CA GLY A 335 -7.41 14.38 -18.56
C GLY A 335 -6.26 13.90 -19.44
N GLU A 336 -5.76 14.82 -20.29
CA GLU A 336 -4.57 14.64 -21.13
C GLU A 336 -3.65 15.85 -20.94
N PRO A 337 -2.41 15.69 -20.46
CA PRO A 337 -1.88 14.44 -19.92
C PRO A 337 -2.63 13.99 -18.65
N ARG A 338 -2.55 12.72 -18.36
CA ARG A 338 -3.11 12.13 -17.14
C ARG A 338 -2.20 12.44 -15.96
N ILE A 339 -2.73 13.08 -14.92
CA ILE A 339 -1.96 13.51 -13.76
C ILE A 339 -2.57 12.90 -12.49
N LEU A 340 -1.73 12.23 -11.70
CA LEU A 340 -2.07 11.74 -10.38
C LEU A 340 -1.57 12.73 -9.32
N ILE A 341 -2.48 13.26 -8.51
CA ILE A 341 -2.18 14.07 -7.31
C ILE A 341 -3.04 13.51 -6.16
N ASN A 342 -2.56 13.53 -4.94
CA ASN A 342 -3.35 13.03 -3.80
C ASN A 342 -4.52 13.96 -3.48
N LEU A 343 -5.72 13.38 -3.39
CA LEU A 343 -6.92 14.07 -2.94
C LEU A 343 -6.89 14.23 -1.41
N ARG A 344 -7.21 15.44 -0.93
CA ARG A 344 -7.46 15.76 0.47
C ARG A 344 -8.85 16.36 0.61
N GLU A 345 -9.40 16.40 1.81
CA GLU A 345 -10.73 16.92 2.08
C GLU A 345 -10.87 18.39 1.62
N ASP A 346 -9.85 19.19 1.88
CA ASP A 346 -9.80 20.64 1.65
C ASP A 346 -8.96 21.06 0.42
N GLY A 347 -8.45 20.10 -0.37
CA GLY A 347 -7.59 20.43 -1.49
C GLY A 347 -6.87 19.23 -2.11
N LEU A 348 -5.68 19.47 -2.61
CA LEU A 348 -4.79 18.47 -3.19
C LEU A 348 -3.44 18.46 -2.46
N GLN A 349 -2.72 17.34 -2.52
CA GLN A 349 -1.36 17.22 -2.01
C GLN A 349 -0.44 16.70 -3.11
N VAL A 350 0.55 17.50 -3.47
CA VAL A 350 1.58 17.19 -4.46
C VAL A 350 2.74 16.50 -3.77
N ASN A 351 3.12 15.32 -4.27
CA ASN A 351 4.33 14.60 -3.91
C ASN A 351 5.31 14.65 -5.08
N PRO A 352 6.47 15.33 -4.97
CA PRO A 352 7.39 15.52 -6.09
C PRO A 352 8.28 14.31 -6.37
N TYR A 353 8.23 13.25 -5.55
CA TYR A 353 9.23 12.17 -5.54
C TYR A 353 9.40 11.47 -6.90
N MET A 354 8.31 11.31 -7.66
CA MET A 354 8.32 10.62 -8.95
C MET A 354 8.26 11.56 -10.16
N LEU A 355 8.33 12.87 -9.94
CA LEU A 355 8.35 13.83 -11.01
C LEU A 355 9.70 13.81 -11.74
N GLU A 356 9.63 14.02 -13.06
CA GLU A 356 10.76 14.18 -13.96
C GLU A 356 10.83 15.63 -14.46
N ASP A 357 11.95 15.98 -15.08
CA ASP A 357 12.15 17.31 -15.64
C ASP A 357 11.04 17.72 -16.61
N GLY A 358 10.47 18.90 -16.42
CA GLY A 358 9.36 19.44 -17.21
C GLY A 358 7.96 19.01 -16.75
N GLU A 359 7.83 18.02 -15.85
CA GLU A 359 6.52 17.57 -15.37
C GLU A 359 5.89 18.55 -14.36
N ALA A 360 6.71 19.27 -13.59
CA ALA A 360 6.23 20.31 -12.68
C ALA A 360 5.53 21.45 -13.43
N GLU A 361 6.09 21.90 -14.56
CA GLU A 361 5.50 22.90 -15.43
C GLU A 361 4.21 22.45 -16.09
N ILE A 362 4.13 21.16 -16.45
CA ILE A 362 2.91 20.56 -17.00
C ILE A 362 1.81 20.57 -15.93
N ILE A 363 2.13 20.12 -14.69
CA ILE A 363 1.20 20.12 -13.56
C ILE A 363 0.72 21.54 -13.28
N ALA A 364 1.67 22.51 -13.17
CA ALA A 364 1.40 23.90 -12.90
C ALA A 364 0.39 24.49 -13.91
N ARG A 365 0.66 24.31 -15.20
CA ARG A 365 -0.19 24.78 -16.28
C ARG A 365 -1.57 24.13 -16.22
N ARG A 366 -1.64 22.79 -16.02
CA ARG A 366 -2.93 22.07 -15.99
C ARG A 366 -3.77 22.46 -14.78
N LEU A 367 -3.19 22.70 -13.63
CA LEU A 367 -3.90 23.20 -12.45
C LEU A 367 -4.49 24.58 -12.74
N VAL A 368 -3.69 25.52 -13.28
CA VAL A 368 -4.17 26.86 -13.61
C VAL A 368 -5.29 26.79 -14.66
N GLU A 369 -5.13 26.04 -15.75
CA GLU A 369 -6.15 25.86 -16.80
C GLU A 369 -7.46 25.31 -16.24
N LEU A 370 -7.40 24.29 -15.38
CA LEU A 370 -8.59 23.64 -14.83
C LEU A 370 -9.25 24.42 -13.68
N MET A 371 -8.56 25.39 -13.09
CA MET A 371 -9.08 26.20 -11.99
C MET A 371 -9.48 27.61 -12.41
N SER A 372 -9.03 28.07 -13.60
CA SER A 372 -9.38 29.40 -14.13
C SER A 372 -10.71 29.40 -14.87
N ASP A 373 -11.36 30.57 -14.91
CA ASP A 373 -12.48 30.90 -15.78
C ASP A 373 -13.64 29.90 -15.78
N ARG A 374 -13.88 29.26 -14.64
CA ARG A 374 -15.02 28.35 -14.50
C ARG A 374 -16.30 29.15 -14.35
N PRO A 375 -17.37 28.74 -15.07
CA PRO A 375 -18.68 29.33 -14.85
C PRO A 375 -19.13 29.16 -13.39
N ALA A 376 -19.85 30.16 -12.88
CA ALA A 376 -20.50 30.00 -11.57
C ALA A 376 -21.32 28.71 -11.58
N ARG A 377 -21.16 27.93 -10.54
CA ARG A 377 -21.84 26.66 -10.39
C ARG A 377 -23.33 26.93 -10.19
N ASP A 378 -24.18 26.40 -11.05
CA ASP A 378 -25.57 26.25 -10.71
C ASP A 378 -25.68 25.43 -9.42
N ALA A 379 -26.51 25.87 -8.49
CA ALA A 379 -26.76 25.06 -7.30
C ALA A 379 -27.11 23.63 -7.75
N ASP A 380 -26.46 22.62 -7.19
CA ASP A 380 -26.83 21.22 -7.46
C ASP A 380 -28.37 21.13 -7.35
N PRO A 381 -29.05 20.56 -8.35
CA PRO A 381 -30.50 20.44 -8.27
C PRO A 381 -30.86 19.80 -6.94
N ALA A 382 -31.80 20.40 -6.23
CA ALA A 382 -32.27 19.83 -4.97
C ALA A 382 -32.62 18.36 -5.22
N PRO A 383 -32.18 17.43 -4.34
CA PRO A 383 -32.50 16.01 -4.51
C PRO A 383 -34.01 15.85 -4.69
N ALA A 384 -34.42 15.04 -5.66
CA ALA A 384 -35.82 14.73 -5.84
C ALA A 384 -36.39 14.07 -4.57
N ALA A 385 -37.61 14.40 -4.22
CA ALA A 385 -38.24 13.74 -3.08
C ALA A 385 -38.20 12.22 -3.26
N PRO A 386 -37.86 11.44 -2.22
CA PRO A 386 -37.84 9.99 -2.32
C PRO A 386 -39.16 9.44 -2.84
N ALA A 387 -39.09 8.55 -3.83
CA ALA A 387 -40.27 7.94 -4.43
C ALA A 387 -40.95 6.87 -3.53
N ALA A 388 -40.21 6.36 -2.54
CA ALA A 388 -40.67 5.36 -1.60
C ALA A 388 -39.94 5.48 -0.26
N ASP A 389 -40.59 5.00 0.81
CA ASP A 389 -39.94 4.75 2.09
C ASP A 389 -39.26 3.37 2.08
N VAL A 390 -37.94 3.38 2.22
CA VAL A 390 -37.14 2.13 2.28
C VAL A 390 -36.87 1.67 3.72
N SER A 391 -37.47 2.30 4.72
CA SER A 391 -37.36 1.82 6.11
C SER A 391 -37.85 0.38 6.22
N GLY A 392 -37.18 -0.42 7.05
CA GLY A 392 -37.53 -1.81 7.29
C GLY A 392 -36.36 -2.77 7.04
N THR A 393 -36.67 -4.05 7.08
CA THR A 393 -35.66 -5.11 6.91
C THR A 393 -35.74 -5.68 5.49
N TRP A 394 -34.57 -5.91 4.90
CA TRP A 394 -34.40 -6.35 3.52
C TRP A 394 -33.50 -7.57 3.44
N ALA A 395 -33.93 -8.59 2.72
CA ALA A 395 -33.08 -9.72 2.34
C ALA A 395 -32.39 -9.41 1.02
N ILE A 396 -31.06 -9.44 1.02
CA ILE A 396 -30.21 -9.07 -0.13
C ILE A 396 -29.65 -10.34 -0.76
N HIS A 397 -29.70 -10.40 -2.09
CA HIS A 397 -29.00 -11.38 -2.90
C HIS A 397 -27.96 -10.66 -3.75
N LEU A 398 -26.69 -11.04 -3.61
CA LEU A 398 -25.55 -10.56 -4.37
C LEU A 398 -25.11 -11.62 -5.36
N ARG A 399 -24.92 -11.23 -6.61
CA ARG A 399 -24.37 -12.09 -7.66
C ARG A 399 -23.09 -11.49 -8.18
N PHE A 400 -21.96 -12.13 -7.84
CA PHE A 400 -20.64 -11.74 -8.30
C PHE A 400 -20.35 -12.38 -9.67
N THR A 401 -19.27 -11.98 -10.32
CA THR A 401 -18.78 -12.62 -11.54
C THR A 401 -18.58 -14.14 -11.34
N ARG A 402 -18.24 -14.55 -10.12
CA ARG A 402 -18.18 -15.95 -9.69
C ARG A 402 -18.68 -16.07 -8.26
N GLY A 403 -19.77 -16.83 -8.09
CA GLY A 403 -20.40 -17.06 -6.80
C GLY A 403 -21.46 -16.03 -6.45
N GLU A 404 -22.17 -16.29 -5.38
CA GLU A 404 -23.24 -15.47 -4.83
C GLU A 404 -23.17 -15.41 -3.31
N SER A 405 -23.81 -14.40 -2.73
CA SER A 405 -23.94 -14.23 -1.29
C SER A 405 -25.34 -13.74 -0.91
N ARG A 406 -25.77 -14.09 0.31
CA ARG A 406 -27.02 -13.63 0.89
C ARG A 406 -26.74 -12.85 2.15
N HIS A 407 -27.23 -11.64 2.17
CA HIS A 407 -27.02 -10.69 3.26
C HIS A 407 -28.37 -10.12 3.69
N SER A 408 -28.39 -9.29 4.72
CA SER A 408 -29.57 -8.53 5.13
C SER A 408 -29.17 -7.12 5.55
N MET A 409 -30.12 -6.20 5.43
CA MET A 409 -29.97 -4.84 5.95
C MET A 409 -31.27 -4.41 6.62
N THR A 410 -31.15 -3.65 7.71
CA THR A 410 -32.28 -2.96 8.34
C THR A 410 -32.04 -1.47 8.19
N LEU A 411 -32.94 -0.82 7.47
CA LEU A 411 -32.81 0.59 7.08
C LEU A 411 -33.80 1.45 7.86
N LYS A 412 -33.38 2.68 8.14
CA LYS A 412 -34.20 3.79 8.64
C LYS A 412 -34.00 4.96 7.71
N GLN A 413 -35.09 5.48 7.16
CA GLN A 413 -35.08 6.64 6.28
C GLN A 413 -35.54 7.87 7.03
N ASP A 414 -34.86 9.00 6.79
CA ASP A 414 -35.22 10.34 7.25
C ASP A 414 -35.04 11.31 6.06
N GLY A 415 -36.15 11.64 5.42
CA GLY A 415 -36.14 12.35 4.16
C GLY A 415 -35.36 11.60 3.09
N ALA A 416 -34.38 12.23 2.47
CA ALA A 416 -33.48 11.60 1.51
C ALA A 416 -32.35 10.75 2.14
N ARG A 417 -32.12 10.89 3.45
CA ARG A 417 -31.03 10.19 4.14
C ARG A 417 -31.49 8.81 4.58
N VAL A 418 -30.60 7.85 4.40
CA VAL A 418 -30.82 6.46 4.85
C VAL A 418 -29.64 6.03 5.72
N SER A 419 -29.95 5.38 6.83
CA SER A 419 -28.98 4.79 7.75
C SER A 419 -29.49 3.46 8.27
N GLY A 420 -28.61 2.62 8.81
CA GLY A 420 -29.05 1.35 9.36
C GLY A 420 -27.92 0.39 9.66
N THR A 421 -28.28 -0.87 9.76
CA THR A 421 -27.34 -1.97 10.01
C THR A 421 -27.35 -2.95 8.84
N TYR A 422 -26.21 -3.56 8.60
CA TYR A 422 -26.00 -4.53 7.55
C TYR A 422 -25.37 -5.79 8.13
N ARG A 423 -25.78 -6.95 7.65
CA ARG A 423 -25.29 -8.24 8.11
C ARG A 423 -24.96 -9.16 6.93
N SER A 424 -23.74 -9.68 6.95
CA SER A 424 -23.31 -10.81 6.12
C SER A 424 -23.21 -12.09 6.96
N GLN A 425 -22.84 -13.20 6.34
CA GLN A 425 -22.55 -14.45 7.08
C GLN A 425 -21.26 -14.37 7.91
N TYR A 426 -20.39 -13.38 7.63
CA TYR A 426 -19.08 -13.25 8.28
C TYR A 426 -18.99 -12.08 9.27
N GLY A 427 -19.96 -11.17 9.26
CA GLY A 427 -19.92 -10.02 10.13
C GLY A 427 -21.07 -9.05 9.91
N TRP A 428 -20.98 -7.91 10.58
CA TRP A 428 -21.97 -6.85 10.48
C TRP A 428 -21.27 -5.47 10.40
N GLY A 429 -21.99 -4.47 9.88
CA GLY A 429 -21.50 -3.10 9.78
C GLY A 429 -22.65 -2.10 9.74
N GLN A 430 -22.29 -0.83 9.81
CA GLN A 430 -23.26 0.25 9.58
C GLN A 430 -23.43 0.47 8.08
N ILE A 431 -24.64 0.76 7.67
CA ILE A 431 -24.97 1.15 6.30
C ILE A 431 -25.55 2.55 6.32
N GLU A 432 -25.11 3.36 5.39
CA GLU A 432 -25.58 4.74 5.24
C GLU A 432 -25.67 5.11 3.76
N GLY A 433 -26.44 6.15 3.47
CA GLY A 433 -26.55 6.66 2.11
C GLY A 433 -27.74 7.57 1.92
N ARG A 434 -28.22 7.63 0.68
CA ARG A 434 -29.31 8.52 0.30
C ARG A 434 -30.18 7.93 -0.80
N ILE A 435 -31.39 8.45 -0.88
CA ILE A 435 -32.34 8.23 -1.98
C ILE A 435 -32.61 9.57 -2.65
N ASP A 436 -32.59 9.55 -3.98
CA ASP A 436 -32.91 10.67 -4.83
C ASP A 436 -33.95 10.21 -5.86
N GLY A 437 -35.22 10.61 -5.68
CA GLY A 437 -36.33 10.03 -6.40
C GLY A 437 -36.41 8.51 -6.18
N THR A 438 -36.21 7.74 -7.24
CA THR A 438 -36.10 6.28 -7.22
C THR A 438 -34.67 5.78 -7.04
N GLN A 439 -33.66 6.64 -7.19
CA GLN A 439 -32.26 6.24 -7.13
C GLN A 439 -31.81 5.99 -5.71
N VAL A 440 -31.11 4.87 -5.50
CA VAL A 440 -30.60 4.40 -4.22
C VAL A 440 -29.08 4.36 -4.30
N ASN A 441 -28.42 4.99 -3.30
CA ASN A 441 -26.97 4.99 -3.18
C ASN A 441 -26.63 4.72 -1.69
N LEU A 442 -26.16 3.51 -1.40
CA LEU A 442 -25.86 3.09 -0.03
C LEU A 442 -24.42 2.58 0.06
N ARG A 443 -23.76 2.86 1.19
CA ARG A 443 -22.42 2.38 1.51
C ARG A 443 -22.42 1.62 2.82
N VAL A 444 -21.68 0.53 2.86
CA VAL A 444 -21.42 -0.24 4.07
C VAL A 444 -19.96 -0.61 4.15
N SER A 445 -19.40 -0.56 5.36
CA SER A 445 -18.07 -1.08 5.66
C SER A 445 -18.22 -2.26 6.60
N LEU A 446 -17.59 -3.38 6.24
CA LEU A 446 -17.54 -4.61 7.03
C LEU A 446 -16.09 -4.79 7.50
N PRO A 447 -15.78 -4.47 8.74
CA PRO A 447 -14.45 -4.67 9.27
C PRO A 447 -14.14 -6.17 9.40
N TYR A 448 -12.92 -6.55 9.07
CA TYR A 448 -12.37 -7.87 9.33
C TYR A 448 -10.88 -7.74 9.61
N GLU A 449 -10.45 -8.15 10.81
CA GLU A 449 -9.09 -7.93 11.29
C GLU A 449 -8.70 -6.42 11.18
N ALA A 450 -7.54 -6.12 10.63
CA ALA A 450 -7.07 -4.74 10.41
C ALA A 450 -7.51 -4.14 9.07
N SER A 451 -8.33 -4.84 8.31
CA SER A 451 -8.84 -4.36 7.02
C SER A 451 -10.36 -4.48 6.97
N GLY A 452 -10.87 -5.19 6.06
CA GLY A 452 -12.29 -5.36 5.83
C GLY A 452 -12.64 -5.09 4.38
N THR A 453 -13.92 -5.01 4.11
CA THR A 453 -14.42 -4.68 2.79
C THR A 453 -15.51 -3.63 2.86
N SER A 454 -15.67 -2.89 1.78
CA SER A 454 -16.75 -1.92 1.63
C SER A 454 -17.59 -2.28 0.42
N TYR A 455 -18.89 -2.16 0.57
CA TYR A 455 -19.84 -2.31 -0.53
C TYR A 455 -20.49 -0.97 -0.84
N HIS A 456 -20.62 -0.68 -2.12
CA HIS A 456 -21.28 0.51 -2.61
C HIS A 456 -22.45 0.09 -3.51
N TYR A 457 -23.65 0.13 -2.97
CA TYR A 457 -24.89 -0.24 -3.62
C TYR A 457 -25.42 0.95 -4.44
N VAL A 458 -25.50 0.78 -5.75
CA VAL A 458 -26.10 1.76 -6.65
C VAL A 458 -27.27 1.08 -7.36
N GLY A 459 -28.45 1.68 -7.35
CA GLY A 459 -29.61 1.05 -7.95
C GLY A 459 -30.89 1.86 -7.80
N THR A 460 -32.03 1.19 -7.91
CA THR A 460 -33.37 1.79 -7.86
C THR A 460 -34.27 1.08 -6.88
N VAL A 461 -35.28 1.80 -6.38
CA VAL A 461 -36.38 1.25 -5.60
C VAL A 461 -37.63 1.15 -6.45
N GLU A 462 -38.28 -0.04 -6.45
CA GLU A 462 -39.56 -0.29 -7.10
C GLU A 462 -40.46 -1.11 -6.14
N GLY A 463 -41.39 -0.44 -5.44
CA GLY A 463 -42.20 -1.06 -4.41
C GLY A 463 -41.35 -1.69 -3.29
N ASP A 464 -41.54 -2.95 -3.04
CA ASP A 464 -40.80 -3.74 -2.03
C ASP A 464 -39.55 -4.42 -2.59
N THR A 465 -38.99 -3.90 -3.68
CA THR A 465 -37.76 -4.40 -4.30
C THR A 465 -36.76 -3.26 -4.49
N LEU A 466 -35.51 -3.52 -4.13
CA LEU A 466 -34.35 -2.71 -4.52
C LEU A 466 -33.48 -3.56 -5.44
N SER A 467 -32.92 -2.95 -6.48
CA SER A 467 -32.03 -3.65 -7.40
C SER A 467 -31.05 -2.72 -8.06
N GLY A 468 -29.91 -3.27 -8.48
CA GLY A 468 -28.90 -2.48 -9.17
C GLY A 468 -27.56 -3.18 -9.29
N THR A 469 -26.50 -2.38 -9.33
CA THR A 469 -25.12 -2.84 -9.47
C THR A 469 -24.26 -2.36 -8.32
N MET A 470 -23.16 -3.06 -8.10
CA MET A 470 -22.15 -2.75 -7.12
C MET A 470 -20.78 -2.79 -7.80
N PRO A 471 -20.09 -1.65 -7.95
CA PRO A 471 -18.75 -1.62 -8.53
C PRO A 471 -17.76 -2.46 -7.70
N MET A 472 -17.01 -3.32 -8.38
CA MET A 472 -16.00 -4.21 -7.80
C MET A 472 -14.63 -3.93 -8.41
N GLY A 473 -14.21 -2.66 -8.34
CA GLY A 473 -13.03 -2.17 -9.03
C GLY A 473 -13.30 -1.83 -10.50
N ARG A 474 -12.23 -1.72 -11.30
CA ARG A 474 -12.33 -1.21 -12.67
C ARG A 474 -12.91 -2.22 -13.68
N MET A 475 -12.71 -3.50 -13.44
CA MET A 475 -12.96 -4.54 -14.46
C MET A 475 -14.27 -5.30 -14.26
N TRP A 476 -14.91 -5.17 -13.12
CA TRP A 476 -16.12 -5.93 -12.78
C TRP A 476 -17.10 -5.17 -11.92
N GLN A 477 -18.30 -5.69 -11.93
CA GLN A 477 -19.37 -5.28 -11.04
C GLN A 477 -20.14 -6.51 -10.57
N ALA A 478 -20.74 -6.43 -9.38
CA ALA A 478 -21.73 -7.38 -8.93
C ALA A 478 -23.14 -6.84 -9.23
N GLU A 479 -24.09 -7.71 -9.43
CA GLU A 479 -25.51 -7.40 -9.43
C GLU A 479 -26.11 -7.67 -8.06
N TRP A 480 -27.07 -6.88 -7.66
CA TRP A 480 -27.76 -7.10 -6.39
C TRP A 480 -29.25 -6.85 -6.50
N THR A 481 -29.99 -7.62 -5.72
CA THR A 481 -31.41 -7.42 -5.48
C THR A 481 -31.68 -7.50 -3.99
N ALA A 482 -32.64 -6.73 -3.49
CA ALA A 482 -33.11 -6.86 -2.13
C ALA A 482 -34.62 -6.85 -2.09
N ARG A 483 -35.21 -7.68 -1.25
CA ARG A 483 -36.65 -7.76 -1.02
C ARG A 483 -36.95 -7.45 0.43
N ARG A 484 -38.02 -6.72 0.66
CA ARG A 484 -38.51 -6.41 2.00
C ARG A 484 -39.01 -7.70 2.68
N ILE A 485 -38.71 -7.91 3.97
CA ILE A 485 -39.09 -9.05 4.78
C ILE A 485 -39.71 -8.61 6.10
#